data_05ff82174f4360cff3c6bf63a51d18de
#
_entry.id   05ff82174f4360cff3c6bf63a51d18de
#
_cell.length_a   1.000
_cell.length_b   1.000
_cell.length_c   1.000
_cell.angle_alpha   90.00
_cell.angle_beta   90.00
_cell.angle_gamma   90.00
#
_symmetry.space_group_name_H-M   'P 1'
#
loop_
_entity.id
_entity.type
_entity.pdbx_description
1 polymer ?
#
loop_
_entity_poly.entity_id
_entity_poly.type
_entity_poly.pdbx_seq_one_letter_code
_entity_poly.pdbx_strand_id
1 'polypeptide(L)'
;QNITLIKGGFPARYGGRLSSVLDIRMKEGNLNEFHGTFSLGLISSKFMLEGPLAKNKSSFVVSARRTYIDILAQPIIRSMGNGTSGGYYFYDINSKFNYIFSDTNRLFLSIYWGNDKAYSKYKDKYIDQGTSYENKEKASLGWGNMITAIRWNHLFNPKLFSNVTATFSRYRFQVGLESNNQQNDNGTISNSEYAYKYFSGIYDFAGKIDFDYHPSPNHNIIFGVSE
;
A
#
# COMPACT_ATOMS: atom_id res chain seq x y z
N GLN A 1 -6.76 9.42 -12.80
CA GLN A 1 -6.97 7.97 -12.63
C GLN A 1 -8.19 7.56 -13.45
N ASN A 2 -8.06 6.52 -14.25
CA ASN A 2 -9.18 5.86 -14.93
C ASN A 2 -9.51 4.58 -14.17
N ILE A 3 -10.79 4.37 -13.91
CA ILE A 3 -11.29 3.16 -13.25
C ILE A 3 -12.33 2.55 -14.17
N THR A 4 -12.10 1.31 -14.59
CA THR A 4 -13.02 0.55 -15.44
C THR A 4 -13.45 -0.70 -14.70
N LEU A 5 -14.75 -0.86 -14.49
CA LEU A 5 -15.33 -2.07 -13.91
C LEU A 5 -15.91 -2.93 -15.04
N ILE A 6 -15.39 -4.14 -15.20
CA ILE A 6 -15.85 -5.14 -16.17
C ILE A 6 -16.63 -6.19 -15.37
N LYS A 7 -17.93 -6.29 -15.64
CA LYS A 7 -18.86 -7.22 -14.97
C LYS A 7 -19.24 -8.34 -15.93
N GLY A 8 -18.90 -9.58 -15.55
CA GLY A 8 -19.23 -10.76 -16.38
C GLY A 8 -18.54 -10.76 -17.75
N GLY A 9 -18.44 -11.90 -18.41
CA GLY A 9 -17.96 -12.01 -19.77
C GLY A 9 -16.64 -11.31 -20.10
N PHE A 10 -15.68 -11.33 -19.16
CA PHE A 10 -14.44 -10.59 -19.37
C PHE A 10 -13.59 -11.19 -20.47
N PRO A 11 -12.80 -10.38 -21.19
CA PRO A 11 -11.84 -10.85 -22.17
C PRO A 11 -10.88 -11.89 -21.55
N ALA A 12 -10.40 -12.84 -22.38
CA ALA A 12 -9.51 -13.91 -21.96
C ALA A 12 -8.24 -13.44 -21.24
N ARG A 13 -7.79 -12.20 -21.48
CA ARG A 13 -6.66 -11.54 -20.78
C ARG A 13 -6.82 -11.44 -19.25
N TYR A 14 -8.04 -11.61 -18.73
CA TYR A 14 -8.36 -11.55 -17.30
C TYR A 14 -8.76 -12.93 -16.75
N GLY A 15 -8.08 -13.99 -17.19
CA GLY A 15 -8.33 -15.35 -16.75
C GLY A 15 -8.30 -15.54 -15.23
N GLY A 16 -8.92 -16.62 -14.73
CA GLY A 16 -8.92 -16.99 -13.31
C GLY A 16 -9.78 -16.12 -12.41
N ARG A 17 -10.73 -15.32 -12.95
CA ARG A 17 -11.64 -14.46 -12.18
C ARG A 17 -13.08 -14.96 -12.31
N LEU A 18 -13.84 -14.89 -11.19
CA LEU A 18 -15.19 -15.46 -11.12
C LEU A 18 -16.31 -14.42 -11.13
N SER A 19 -16.06 -13.17 -10.74
CA SER A 19 -17.14 -12.19 -10.55
C SER A 19 -16.97 -10.94 -11.41
N SER A 20 -15.93 -10.18 -11.21
CA SER A 20 -15.67 -8.92 -11.91
C SER A 20 -14.19 -8.58 -11.90
N VAL A 21 -13.78 -7.71 -12.82
CA VAL A 21 -12.44 -7.14 -12.90
C VAL A 21 -12.53 -5.63 -12.75
N LEU A 22 -11.74 -5.07 -11.83
CA LEU A 22 -11.56 -3.65 -11.67
C LEU A 22 -10.19 -3.25 -12.24
N ASP A 23 -10.19 -2.63 -13.43
CA ASP A 23 -8.96 -2.09 -14.06
C ASP A 23 -8.75 -0.65 -13.59
N ILE A 24 -7.66 -0.43 -12.84
CA ILE A 24 -7.28 0.88 -12.30
C ILE A 24 -6.01 1.35 -12.99
N ARG A 25 -6.12 2.45 -13.75
CA ARG A 25 -4.97 3.06 -14.41
C ARG A 25 -4.52 4.31 -13.68
N MET A 26 -3.30 4.28 -13.17
CA MET A 26 -2.66 5.43 -12.54
C MET A 26 -2.23 6.46 -13.60
N LYS A 27 -2.27 7.73 -13.21
CA LYS A 27 -1.69 8.85 -13.98
C LYS A 27 -0.20 8.59 -14.24
N GLU A 28 0.31 9.05 -15.38
CA GLU A 28 1.70 8.79 -15.79
C GLU A 28 2.69 9.91 -15.43
N GLY A 29 2.21 11.01 -14.89
CA GLY A 29 2.99 12.21 -14.63
C GLY A 29 3.09 13.14 -15.86
N ASN A 30 3.39 14.40 -15.60
CA ASN A 30 3.51 15.41 -16.64
C ASN A 30 4.92 15.40 -17.24
N LEU A 31 5.04 15.40 -18.56
CA LEU A 31 6.33 15.39 -19.29
C LEU A 31 6.97 16.77 -19.41
N ASN A 32 6.23 17.85 -19.15
CA ASN A 32 6.67 19.20 -19.48
C ASN A 32 6.79 20.11 -18.25
N GLU A 33 5.89 19.96 -17.27
CA GLU A 33 5.74 20.88 -16.15
C GLU A 33 5.58 20.13 -14.83
N PHE A 34 6.00 20.78 -13.74
CA PHE A 34 5.78 20.28 -12.39
C PHE A 34 4.40 20.73 -11.88
N HIS A 35 3.68 19.78 -11.31
CA HIS A 35 2.42 20.03 -10.62
C HIS A 35 2.43 19.39 -9.25
N GLY A 36 2.00 20.12 -8.23
CA GLY A 36 1.87 19.64 -6.87
C GLY A 36 0.46 19.84 -6.36
N THR A 37 -0.04 18.91 -5.56
CA THR A 37 -1.32 19.02 -4.87
C THR A 37 -1.15 18.60 -3.44
N PHE A 38 -1.60 19.43 -2.52
CA PHE A 38 -1.70 19.10 -1.11
C PHE A 38 -3.15 19.21 -0.67
N SER A 39 -3.63 18.18 0.04
CA SER A 39 -4.97 18.15 0.61
C SER A 39 -4.89 17.82 2.09
N LEU A 40 -5.49 18.66 2.91
CA LEU A 40 -5.62 18.47 4.36
C LEU A 40 -7.10 18.27 4.68
N GLY A 41 -7.45 17.08 5.15
CA GLY A 41 -8.79 16.76 5.63
C GLY A 41 -8.79 16.52 7.16
N LEU A 42 -9.94 16.35 7.76
CA LEU A 42 -10.07 16.08 9.20
C LEU A 42 -9.42 14.75 9.60
N ILE A 43 -9.44 13.76 8.74
CA ILE A 43 -9.01 12.38 9.05
C ILE A 43 -7.68 12.04 8.41
N SER A 44 -7.37 12.63 7.25
CA SER A 44 -6.19 12.28 6.45
C SER A 44 -5.63 13.46 5.69
N SER A 45 -4.32 13.42 5.46
CA SER A 45 -3.63 14.31 4.54
C SER A 45 -3.11 13.53 3.34
N LYS A 46 -3.08 14.19 2.18
CA LYS A 46 -2.56 13.68 0.93
C LYS A 46 -1.64 14.71 0.28
N PHE A 47 -0.53 14.24 -0.20
CA PHE A 47 0.41 14.99 -1.02
C PHE A 47 0.57 14.29 -2.37
N MET A 48 0.67 15.02 -3.45
CA MET A 48 1.00 14.52 -4.78
C MET A 48 1.93 15.51 -5.47
N LEU A 49 2.97 14.98 -6.09
CA LEU A 49 3.90 15.72 -6.94
C LEU A 49 4.10 14.96 -8.25
N GLU A 50 4.07 15.65 -9.36
CA GLU A 50 4.38 15.11 -10.68
C GLU A 50 5.20 16.10 -11.50
N GLY A 51 5.96 15.60 -12.44
CA GLY A 51 6.73 16.43 -13.35
C GLY A 51 7.71 15.66 -14.22
N PRO A 52 8.44 16.37 -15.09
CA PRO A 52 9.47 15.78 -15.93
C PRO A 52 10.74 15.45 -15.11
N LEU A 53 11.34 14.28 -15.36
CA LEU A 53 12.74 14.02 -15.03
C LEU A 53 13.65 14.49 -16.16
N ALA A 54 13.20 14.28 -17.40
CA ALA A 54 13.75 14.91 -18.60
C ALA A 54 12.58 15.33 -19.49
N LYS A 55 12.53 16.61 -19.88
CA LYS A 55 11.42 17.18 -20.69
C LYS A 55 11.17 16.33 -21.94
N ASN A 56 9.89 16.08 -22.22
CA ASN A 56 9.39 15.28 -23.33
C ASN A 56 9.89 13.83 -23.39
N LYS A 57 10.70 13.35 -22.43
CA LYS A 57 11.32 12.04 -22.46
C LYS A 57 10.97 11.17 -21.26
N SER A 58 10.90 11.74 -20.08
CA SER A 58 10.58 10.99 -18.89
C SER A 58 9.82 11.84 -17.86
N SER A 59 8.94 11.19 -17.12
CA SER A 59 8.16 11.84 -16.07
C SER A 59 8.00 10.92 -14.86
N PHE A 60 7.61 11.53 -13.75
CA PHE A 60 7.23 10.83 -12.55
C PHE A 60 5.94 11.40 -11.97
N VAL A 61 5.26 10.59 -11.21
CA VAL A 61 4.23 10.99 -10.26
C VAL A 61 4.44 10.23 -8.97
N VAL A 62 4.44 10.95 -7.86
CA VAL A 62 4.52 10.38 -6.50
C VAL A 62 3.37 10.95 -5.70
N SER A 63 2.63 10.10 -5.01
CA SER A 63 1.62 10.52 -4.06
C SER A 63 1.77 9.77 -2.75
N ALA A 64 1.61 10.47 -1.64
CA ALA A 64 1.63 9.93 -0.29
C ALA A 64 0.36 10.36 0.45
N ARG A 65 -0.19 9.45 1.23
CA ARG A 65 -1.35 9.71 2.08
C ARG A 65 -1.11 9.09 3.45
N ARG A 66 -1.54 9.79 4.50
CA ARG A 66 -1.59 9.27 5.86
C ARG A 66 -2.89 9.69 6.53
N THR A 67 -3.48 8.78 7.30
CA THR A 67 -4.55 9.09 8.26
C THR A 67 -3.94 9.36 9.62
N TYR A 68 -4.62 10.17 10.43
CA TYR A 68 -4.20 10.54 11.78
C TYR A 68 -5.34 10.44 12.81
N ILE A 69 -6.26 9.51 12.58
CA ILE A 69 -7.33 9.17 13.54
C ILE A 69 -6.73 8.76 14.88
N ASP A 70 -5.59 8.06 14.85
CA ASP A 70 -4.81 7.69 16.03
C ASP A 70 -4.44 8.89 16.91
N ILE A 71 -4.14 10.05 16.32
CA ILE A 71 -3.80 11.28 17.05
C ILE A 71 -5.07 11.97 17.56
N LEU A 72 -6.08 12.13 16.69
CA LEU A 72 -7.31 12.85 17.01
C LEU A 72 -8.19 12.14 18.05
N ALA A 73 -8.20 10.81 18.05
CA ALA A 73 -8.98 10.01 18.99
C ALA A 73 -8.35 9.94 20.39
N GLN A 74 -7.04 10.22 20.56
CA GLN A 74 -6.32 10.09 21.85
C GLN A 74 -6.98 10.90 23.00
N PRO A 75 -7.33 12.19 22.82
CA PRO A 75 -7.95 12.95 23.89
C PRO A 75 -9.29 12.32 24.35
N ILE A 76 -10.09 11.83 23.40
CA ILE A 76 -11.38 11.20 23.68
C ILE A 76 -11.19 9.87 24.42
N ILE A 77 -10.28 9.02 23.93
CA ILE A 77 -9.98 7.72 24.55
C ILE A 77 -9.47 7.90 25.97
N ARG A 78 -8.58 8.88 26.21
CA ARG A 78 -8.04 9.18 27.54
C ARG A 78 -9.10 9.73 28.49
N SER A 79 -10.06 10.51 27.99
CA SER A 79 -11.15 11.06 28.84
C SER A 79 -12.15 9.99 29.29
N MET A 80 -12.22 8.86 28.60
CA MET A 80 -13.05 7.71 29.00
C MET A 80 -12.49 6.97 30.22
N GLY A 81 -11.28 7.30 30.67
CA GLY A 81 -10.64 6.78 31.90
C GLY A 81 -9.95 5.42 31.72
N ASN A 82 -9.49 4.85 32.84
CA ASN A 82 -8.96 3.49 32.98
C ASN A 82 -7.60 3.20 32.33
N GLY A 83 -6.72 4.19 32.12
CA GLY A 83 -5.37 3.94 31.62
C GLY A 83 -5.29 3.38 30.19
N THR A 84 -6.42 3.34 29.47
CA THR A 84 -6.47 2.84 28.10
C THR A 84 -6.09 3.92 27.10
N SER A 85 -5.32 3.56 26.09
CA SER A 85 -5.06 4.35 24.90
C SER A 85 -5.00 3.42 23.69
N GLY A 86 -5.28 3.95 22.51
CA GLY A 86 -5.28 3.13 21.31
C GLY A 86 -5.48 3.98 20.07
N GLY A 87 -5.36 3.36 18.92
CA GLY A 87 -5.57 4.08 17.68
C GLY A 87 -5.44 3.17 16.46
N TYR A 88 -5.85 3.75 15.34
CA TYR A 88 -5.69 3.18 14.02
C TYR A 88 -5.16 4.25 13.07
N TYR A 89 -4.19 3.88 12.29
CA TYR A 89 -3.71 4.70 11.19
C TYR A 89 -3.30 3.83 10.01
N PHE A 90 -3.35 4.41 8.83
CA PHE A 90 -2.69 3.86 7.66
C PHE A 90 -1.93 4.94 6.90
N TYR A 91 -0.96 4.51 6.13
CA TYR A 91 -0.29 5.33 5.14
C TYR A 91 -0.10 4.54 3.85
N ASP A 92 -0.11 5.24 2.75
CA ASP A 92 0.21 4.67 1.45
C ASP A 92 1.04 5.66 0.60
N ILE A 93 1.93 5.07 -0.19
CA ILE A 93 2.76 5.77 -1.16
C ILE A 93 2.54 5.08 -2.50
N ASN A 94 2.22 5.88 -3.51
CA ASN A 94 2.11 5.45 -4.89
C ASN A 94 3.12 6.24 -5.71
N SER A 95 3.93 5.54 -6.52
CA SER A 95 4.90 6.16 -7.40
C SER A 95 4.82 5.51 -8.77
N LYS A 96 4.91 6.32 -9.82
CA LYS A 96 5.02 5.83 -11.19
C LYS A 96 6.05 6.67 -11.93
N PHE A 97 6.94 5.99 -12.61
CA PHE A 97 7.96 6.56 -13.47
C PHE A 97 7.73 6.08 -14.89
N ASN A 98 7.94 6.94 -15.84
CA ASN A 98 7.84 6.59 -17.25
C ASN A 98 9.07 7.12 -18.00
N TYR A 99 9.57 6.34 -18.97
CA TYR A 99 10.66 6.70 -19.82
C TYR A 99 10.37 6.29 -21.27
N ILE A 100 10.48 7.26 -22.18
CA ILE A 100 10.30 7.10 -23.62
C ILE A 100 11.70 6.94 -24.24
N PHE A 101 12.05 5.71 -24.63
CA PHE A 101 13.30 5.43 -25.33
C PHE A 101 13.24 5.89 -26.79
N SER A 102 12.09 5.64 -27.44
CA SER A 102 11.77 6.02 -28.81
C SER A 102 10.25 6.05 -28.99
N ASP A 103 9.77 6.46 -30.15
CA ASP A 103 8.33 6.46 -30.48
C ASP A 103 7.71 5.06 -30.40
N THR A 104 8.54 4.01 -30.51
CA THR A 104 8.10 2.62 -30.46
C THR A 104 8.39 1.93 -29.14
N ASN A 105 9.15 2.53 -28.23
CA ASN A 105 9.58 1.89 -26.97
C ASN A 105 9.35 2.79 -25.77
N ARG A 106 8.60 2.29 -24.81
CA ARG A 106 8.28 3.00 -23.57
C ARG A 106 8.32 2.06 -22.36
N LEU A 107 9.01 2.48 -21.31
CA LEU A 107 9.13 1.74 -20.05
C LEU A 107 8.39 2.46 -18.94
N PHE A 108 7.72 1.69 -18.08
CA PHE A 108 7.07 2.17 -16.88
C PHE A 108 7.53 1.37 -15.68
N LEU A 109 7.79 2.07 -14.59
CA LEU A 109 7.97 1.49 -13.26
C LEU A 109 6.85 2.03 -12.36
N SER A 110 6.09 1.13 -11.74
CA SER A 110 5.05 1.48 -10.79
C SER A 110 5.36 0.83 -9.44
N ILE A 111 5.23 1.59 -8.36
CA ILE A 111 5.47 1.14 -6.99
C ILE A 111 4.29 1.58 -6.14
N TYR A 112 3.70 0.65 -5.43
CA TYR A 112 2.76 0.87 -4.35
C TYR A 112 3.34 0.33 -3.05
N TRP A 113 3.26 1.11 -1.99
CA TRP A 113 3.57 0.69 -0.63
C TRP A 113 2.54 1.25 0.33
N GLY A 114 1.87 0.38 1.05
CA GLY A 114 0.87 0.74 2.04
C GLY A 114 1.00 -0.11 3.30
N ASN A 115 0.66 0.48 4.43
CA ASN A 115 0.66 -0.20 5.71
C ASN A 115 -0.45 0.36 6.62
N ASP A 116 -1.14 -0.56 7.28
CA ASP A 116 -2.19 -0.31 8.24
C ASP A 116 -1.76 -0.79 9.61
N LYS A 117 -2.11 -0.06 10.67
CA LYS A 117 -1.82 -0.44 12.05
C LYS A 117 -2.92 -0.02 13.00
N ALA A 118 -3.48 -0.99 13.69
CA ALA A 118 -4.31 -0.80 14.87
C ALA A 118 -3.52 -1.19 16.12
N TYR A 119 -3.71 -0.46 17.21
CA TYR A 119 -3.08 -0.79 18.49
C TYR A 119 -3.96 -0.35 19.65
N SER A 120 -3.86 -1.10 20.74
CA SER A 120 -4.42 -0.77 22.05
C SER A 120 -3.32 -0.87 23.09
N LYS A 121 -3.30 0.04 24.03
CA LYS A 121 -2.39 0.05 25.18
C LYS A 121 -3.22 0.25 26.42
N TYR A 122 -2.95 -0.54 27.44
CA TYR A 122 -3.51 -0.41 28.76
C TYR A 122 -2.39 -0.22 29.76
N LYS A 123 -2.60 0.67 30.71
CA LYS A 123 -1.66 0.92 31.81
C LYS A 123 -2.47 1.11 33.09
N ASP A 124 -2.16 0.31 34.06
CA ASP A 124 -2.73 0.39 35.39
C ASP A 124 -1.63 0.48 36.45
N LYS A 125 -1.92 1.22 37.53
CA LYS A 125 -1.08 1.32 38.70
C LYS A 125 -1.96 1.27 39.94
N TYR A 126 -1.62 0.36 40.84
CA TYR A 126 -2.31 0.28 42.13
C TYR A 126 -1.30 -0.11 43.24
N ILE A 127 -1.71 0.14 44.48
CA ILE A 127 -0.95 -0.25 45.67
C ILE A 127 -1.82 -1.21 46.45
N ASP A 128 -1.26 -2.35 46.80
CA ASP A 128 -1.90 -3.34 47.66
C ASP A 128 -0.94 -3.75 48.77
N GLN A 129 -1.40 -3.63 50.01
CA GLN A 129 -0.66 -3.95 51.24
C GLN A 129 0.78 -3.34 51.31
N GLY A 130 0.96 -2.12 50.76
CA GLY A 130 2.25 -1.42 50.75
C GLY A 130 3.12 -1.75 49.53
N THR A 131 2.78 -2.71 48.71
CA THR A 131 3.45 -3.06 47.47
C THR A 131 2.82 -2.34 46.28
N SER A 132 3.65 -1.70 45.47
CA SER A 132 3.19 -1.00 44.25
C SER A 132 3.28 -1.92 43.03
N TYR A 133 2.20 -1.95 42.27
CA TYR A 133 2.06 -2.70 41.03
C TYR A 133 1.89 -1.75 39.85
N GLU A 134 2.62 -1.99 38.77
CA GLU A 134 2.41 -1.32 37.48
C GLU A 134 2.27 -2.37 36.37
N ASN A 135 1.09 -2.42 35.78
CA ASN A 135 0.77 -3.32 34.67
C ASN A 135 0.67 -2.53 33.37
N LYS A 136 1.38 -2.99 32.33
CA LYS A 136 1.33 -2.43 30.99
C LYS A 136 1.02 -3.55 29.99
N GLU A 137 -0.03 -3.36 29.25
CA GLU A 137 -0.41 -4.27 28.18
C GLU A 137 -0.47 -3.54 26.85
N LYS A 138 -0.08 -4.20 25.79
CA LYS A 138 -0.14 -3.67 24.43
C LYS A 138 -0.58 -4.78 23.49
N ALA A 139 -1.66 -4.54 22.76
CA ALA A 139 -2.08 -5.34 21.62
C ALA A 139 -1.88 -4.54 20.34
N SER A 140 -1.43 -5.19 19.29
CA SER A 140 -1.26 -4.57 17.99
C SER A 140 -1.61 -5.52 16.85
N LEU A 141 -2.23 -4.98 15.82
CA LEU A 141 -2.58 -5.62 14.58
C LEU A 141 -2.06 -4.77 13.44
N GLY A 142 -1.32 -5.35 12.51
CA GLY A 142 -0.79 -4.63 11.37
C GLY A 142 -0.86 -5.47 10.10
N TRP A 143 -1.09 -4.82 8.99
CA TRP A 143 -0.95 -5.43 7.67
C TRP A 143 -0.43 -4.41 6.67
N GLY A 144 0.25 -4.90 5.64
CA GLY A 144 0.82 -4.03 4.63
C GLY A 144 1.06 -4.75 3.31
N ASN A 145 1.03 -3.96 2.25
CA ASN A 145 1.29 -4.41 0.90
C ASN A 145 2.42 -3.60 0.28
N MET A 146 3.23 -4.29 -0.51
CA MET A 146 4.17 -3.67 -1.44
C MET A 146 3.95 -4.31 -2.80
N ILE A 147 3.75 -3.50 -3.83
CA ILE A 147 3.60 -3.96 -5.22
C ILE A 147 4.56 -3.14 -6.07
N THR A 148 5.36 -3.84 -6.87
CA THR A 148 6.24 -3.23 -7.86
C THR A 148 5.96 -3.87 -9.20
N ALA A 149 5.72 -3.06 -10.22
CA ALA A 149 5.49 -3.54 -11.57
C ALA A 149 6.37 -2.78 -12.57
N ILE A 150 7.06 -3.52 -13.42
CA ILE A 150 7.79 -3.01 -14.57
C ILE A 150 7.00 -3.40 -15.81
N ARG A 151 6.69 -2.44 -16.65
CA ARG A 151 5.95 -2.63 -17.89
C ARG A 151 6.71 -2.01 -19.05
N TRP A 152 6.98 -2.82 -20.06
CA TRP A 152 7.57 -2.38 -21.31
C TRP A 152 6.56 -2.46 -22.44
N ASN A 153 6.31 -1.35 -23.09
CA ASN A 153 5.48 -1.23 -24.28
C ASN A 153 6.39 -1.18 -25.51
N HIS A 154 6.13 -2.03 -26.47
CA HIS A 154 6.84 -2.06 -27.74
C HIS A 154 5.92 -2.13 -28.95
N LEU A 155 6.08 -1.18 -29.85
CA LEU A 155 5.38 -1.15 -31.14
C LEU A 155 6.31 -1.71 -32.22
N PHE A 156 6.08 -2.95 -32.65
CA PHE A 156 6.87 -3.60 -33.72
C PHE A 156 6.65 -2.92 -35.07
N ASN A 157 5.40 -2.59 -35.36
CA ASN A 157 4.95 -1.88 -36.56
C ASN A 157 3.54 -1.30 -36.28
N PRO A 158 2.95 -0.51 -37.20
CA PRO A 158 1.63 0.10 -36.99
C PRO A 158 0.48 -0.89 -36.74
N LYS A 159 0.71 -2.19 -36.98
CA LYS A 159 -0.30 -3.24 -36.82
C LYS A 159 -0.07 -4.16 -35.60
N LEU A 160 1.13 -4.15 -35.02
CA LEU A 160 1.48 -5.07 -33.93
C LEU A 160 2.12 -4.32 -32.76
N PHE A 161 1.43 -4.34 -31.63
CA PHE A 161 1.87 -3.79 -30.35
C PHE A 161 2.02 -4.91 -29.32
N SER A 162 3.02 -4.79 -28.45
CA SER A 162 3.19 -5.67 -27.29
C SER A 162 3.29 -4.92 -25.99
N ASN A 163 2.85 -5.57 -24.94
CA ASN A 163 2.93 -5.10 -23.56
C ASN A 163 3.48 -6.22 -22.67
N VAL A 164 4.71 -6.09 -22.23
CA VAL A 164 5.39 -7.03 -21.32
C VAL A 164 5.36 -6.44 -19.92
N THR A 165 4.84 -7.19 -18.95
CA THR A 165 4.73 -6.75 -17.55
C THR A 165 5.31 -7.82 -16.63
N ALA A 166 6.19 -7.41 -15.73
CA ALA A 166 6.63 -8.19 -14.59
C ALA A 166 6.16 -7.52 -13.31
N THR A 167 5.58 -8.28 -12.40
CA THR A 167 5.02 -7.79 -11.14
C THR A 167 5.60 -8.58 -9.99
N PHE A 168 5.99 -7.88 -8.94
CA PHE A 168 6.31 -8.41 -7.63
C PHE A 168 5.32 -7.85 -6.64
N SER A 169 4.70 -8.70 -5.83
CA SER A 169 3.87 -8.29 -4.70
C SER A 169 4.26 -8.97 -3.41
N ARG A 170 4.11 -8.25 -2.31
CA ARG A 170 4.35 -8.74 -0.96
C ARG A 170 3.24 -8.26 -0.05
N TYR A 171 2.53 -9.19 0.55
CA TYR A 171 1.62 -8.96 1.66
C TYR A 171 2.27 -9.37 2.96
N ARG A 172 2.09 -8.60 4.03
CA ARG A 172 2.50 -8.93 5.40
C ARG A 172 1.36 -8.67 6.36
N PHE A 173 1.21 -9.56 7.31
CA PHE A 173 0.27 -9.47 8.41
C PHE A 173 1.01 -9.76 9.72
N GLN A 174 0.71 -9.00 10.77
CA GLN A 174 1.32 -9.20 12.08
C GLN A 174 0.32 -8.97 13.21
N VAL A 175 0.41 -9.81 14.24
CA VAL A 175 -0.26 -9.63 15.53
C VAL A 175 0.82 -9.56 16.60
N GLY A 176 0.69 -8.62 17.52
CA GLY A 176 1.59 -8.49 18.66
C GLY A 176 0.81 -8.32 19.96
N LEU A 177 1.20 -9.06 20.97
CA LEU A 177 0.73 -8.91 22.35
C LEU A 177 1.96 -8.75 23.24
N GLU A 178 1.99 -7.71 24.05
CA GLU A 178 3.09 -7.43 24.97
C GLU A 178 2.46 -7.15 26.35
N SER A 179 2.99 -7.77 27.39
CA SER A 179 2.60 -7.53 28.78
C SER A 179 3.86 -7.33 29.60
N ASN A 180 3.89 -6.26 30.40
CA ASN A 180 4.96 -5.96 31.32
C ASN A 180 4.34 -5.64 32.69
N ASN A 181 4.66 -6.46 33.68
CA ASN A 181 4.17 -6.34 35.05
C ASN A 181 5.36 -6.05 35.94
N GLN A 182 5.33 -4.93 36.64
CA GLN A 182 6.33 -4.50 37.60
C GLN A 182 5.72 -4.48 39.00
N GLN A 183 6.41 -5.11 39.93
CA GLN A 183 6.08 -5.10 41.35
C GLN A 183 7.24 -4.43 42.10
N ASN A 184 6.93 -3.51 43.01
CA ASN A 184 7.90 -2.86 43.88
C ASN A 184 7.45 -3.04 45.33
N ASP A 185 8.18 -3.88 46.07
CA ASP A 185 7.95 -4.15 47.47
C ASP A 185 9.13 -3.57 48.28
N ASN A 186 8.87 -2.48 49.00
CA ASN A 186 9.84 -1.82 49.86
C ASN A 186 11.23 -1.55 49.22
N GLY A 187 11.21 -1.19 47.90
CA GLY A 187 12.42 -0.93 47.13
C GLY A 187 12.97 -2.15 46.35
N THR A 188 12.43 -3.33 46.57
CA THR A 188 12.77 -4.51 45.79
C THR A 188 11.86 -4.54 44.53
N ILE A 189 12.49 -4.41 43.36
CA ILE A 189 11.75 -4.38 42.08
C ILE A 189 11.83 -5.75 41.40
N SER A 190 10.66 -6.32 41.10
CA SER A 190 10.50 -7.52 40.28
C SER A 190 9.77 -7.17 38.98
N ASN A 191 10.29 -7.61 37.85
CA ASN A 191 9.69 -7.38 36.52
C ASN A 191 9.38 -8.71 35.87
N SER A 192 8.19 -8.81 35.27
CA SER A 192 7.79 -9.94 34.43
C SER A 192 7.36 -9.41 33.07
N GLU A 193 8.02 -9.88 32.00
CA GLU A 193 7.73 -9.47 30.64
C GLU A 193 7.29 -10.67 29.80
N TYR A 194 6.21 -10.49 29.07
CA TYR A 194 5.71 -11.46 28.10
C TYR A 194 5.50 -10.75 26.76
N ALA A 195 6.00 -11.35 25.68
CA ALA A 195 5.78 -10.87 24.34
C ALA A 195 5.43 -12.02 23.39
N TYR A 196 4.32 -11.88 22.71
CA TYR A 196 3.91 -12.78 21.62
C TYR A 196 3.84 -11.98 20.33
N LYS A 197 4.50 -12.49 19.28
CA LYS A 197 4.45 -11.89 17.94
C LYS A 197 4.21 -12.97 16.90
N TYR A 198 3.14 -12.78 16.14
CA TYR A 198 2.82 -13.63 14.99
C TYR A 198 3.03 -12.85 13.72
N PHE A 199 3.69 -13.45 12.74
CA PHE A 199 3.92 -12.90 11.42
C PHE A 199 3.44 -13.90 10.37
N SER A 200 2.74 -13.39 9.37
CA SER A 200 2.36 -14.12 8.17
C SER A 200 2.58 -13.23 6.96
N GLY A 201 2.80 -13.83 5.80
CA GLY A 201 3.00 -13.06 4.58
C GLY A 201 2.94 -13.92 3.33
N ILE A 202 2.70 -13.25 2.21
CA ILE A 202 2.66 -13.85 0.89
C ILE A 202 3.59 -13.03 0.00
N TYR A 203 4.40 -13.71 -0.79
CA TYR A 203 5.19 -13.15 -1.88
C TYR A 203 4.66 -13.75 -3.18
N ASP A 204 4.47 -12.89 -4.16
CA ASP A 204 3.97 -13.29 -5.46
C ASP A 204 4.80 -12.63 -6.56
N PHE A 205 5.14 -13.40 -7.60
CA PHE A 205 5.82 -12.95 -8.78
C PHE A 205 4.97 -13.34 -9.98
N ALA A 206 4.64 -12.38 -10.81
CA ALA A 206 3.84 -12.60 -11.99
C ALA A 206 4.50 -12.01 -13.23
N GLY A 207 4.40 -12.72 -14.32
CA GLY A 207 4.83 -12.30 -15.65
C GLY A 207 3.65 -12.30 -16.62
N LYS A 208 3.57 -11.30 -17.47
CA LYS A 208 2.50 -11.20 -18.48
C LYS A 208 3.04 -10.60 -19.77
N ILE A 209 2.69 -11.21 -20.89
CA ILE A 209 2.95 -10.68 -22.23
C ILE A 209 1.62 -10.66 -22.98
N ASP A 210 1.19 -9.47 -23.38
CA ASP A 210 0.01 -9.25 -24.21
C ASP A 210 0.44 -8.72 -25.59
N PHE A 211 -0.24 -9.16 -26.63
CA PHE A 211 -0.12 -8.66 -27.99
C PHE A 211 -1.46 -8.15 -28.48
N ASP A 212 -1.44 -6.98 -29.10
CA ASP A 212 -2.59 -6.42 -29.83
C ASP A 212 -2.20 -6.36 -31.32
N TYR A 213 -2.88 -7.16 -32.17
CA TYR A 213 -2.59 -7.30 -33.60
C TYR A 213 -3.77 -6.84 -34.45
N HIS A 214 -3.55 -5.83 -35.25
CA HIS A 214 -4.52 -5.24 -36.18
C HIS A 214 -4.11 -5.50 -37.64
N PRO A 215 -4.33 -6.72 -38.20
CA PRO A 215 -3.93 -7.04 -39.57
C PRO A 215 -4.65 -6.17 -40.61
N SER A 216 -5.90 -5.78 -40.32
CA SER A 216 -6.70 -4.89 -41.14
C SER A 216 -7.64 -4.05 -40.29
N PRO A 217 -8.27 -2.98 -40.82
CA PRO A 217 -9.18 -2.13 -40.05
C PRO A 217 -10.36 -2.87 -39.41
N ASN A 218 -10.75 -4.02 -39.99
CA ASN A 218 -11.90 -4.79 -39.53
C ASN A 218 -11.54 -5.95 -38.58
N HIS A 219 -10.25 -6.18 -38.32
CA HIS A 219 -9.80 -7.29 -37.48
C HIS A 219 -8.90 -6.78 -36.35
N ASN A 220 -9.28 -7.14 -35.14
CA ASN A 220 -8.48 -6.92 -33.93
C ASN A 220 -8.30 -8.26 -33.22
N ILE A 221 -7.04 -8.71 -33.10
CA ILE A 221 -6.67 -9.98 -32.48
C ILE A 221 -5.84 -9.67 -31.24
N ILE A 222 -6.33 -10.08 -30.07
CA ILE A 222 -5.64 -9.92 -28.80
C ILE A 222 -5.26 -11.30 -28.28
N PHE A 223 -3.98 -11.50 -28.00
CA PHE A 223 -3.48 -12.76 -27.46
C PHE A 223 -2.32 -12.51 -26.50
N GLY A 224 -2.00 -13.50 -25.68
CA GLY A 224 -0.92 -13.36 -24.72
C GLY A 224 -0.78 -14.56 -23.80
N VAL A 225 0.17 -14.47 -22.90
CA VAL A 225 0.44 -15.45 -21.86
C VAL A 225 0.70 -14.75 -20.53
N SER A 226 0.27 -15.36 -19.46
CA SER A 226 0.52 -14.91 -18.09
C SER A 226 0.75 -16.09 -17.17
N GLU A 227 1.64 -15.91 -16.23
CA GLU A 227 1.94 -16.82 -15.13
C GLU A 227 1.90 -16.06 -13.80
#